data_3589dd3ea6e294349f1dcb56c0e04ceb
#
_entry.id   3589dd3ea6e294349f1dcb56c0e04ceb
#
_cell.length_a   1.000
_cell.length_b   1.000
_cell.length_c   1.000
_cell.angle_alpha   90.00
_cell.angle_beta   90.00
_cell.angle_gamma   90.00
#
_symmetry.space_group_name_H-M   'P 1'
#
loop_
_entity.id
_entity.type
_entity.pdbx_description
1 polymer ?
#
loop_
_entity_poly.entity_id
_entity_poly.type
_entity_poly.pdbx_seq_one_letter_code
_entity_poly.pdbx_strand_id
1 'polypeptide(L)'
;PLSEFEVNNEDQYIAALNEQLAEIKILKAQEEKEIQQSIPNWFIKVPRGNEKTMYVRGTAVVDTLQGSIDSATNAALRELGKKLETRLNSKINETVRQAGMGEDIVTKSEMNRISSIVVKEVTISGYEVSESKMVQLDDGRYRSFILLEYPIAQIYKAFINRIEQAPELKSSVTALKDTETFKELESYISEFTGA
;
A
#
# COMPACT_ATOMS: atom_id res chain seq x y z
N PRO A 1 -33.70 42.67 38.39
CA PRO A 1 -32.61 41.90 38.97
C PRO A 1 -33.10 40.49 39.18
N LEU A 2 -32.42 39.52 38.58
CA LEU A 2 -32.63 38.09 38.80
C LEU A 2 -32.46 37.83 40.32
N SER A 3 -33.33 37.00 40.90
CA SER A 3 -33.23 36.68 42.32
C SER A 3 -31.92 35.88 42.57
N GLU A 4 -31.32 36.03 43.76
CA GLU A 4 -30.12 35.28 44.14
C GLU A 4 -30.34 33.75 43.98
N PHE A 5 -31.57 33.30 44.05
CA PHE A 5 -31.95 31.90 43.85
C PHE A 5 -31.84 31.45 42.36
N GLU A 6 -32.17 32.31 41.40
CA GLU A 6 -32.07 32.02 39.98
C GLU A 6 -30.59 32.00 39.54
N VAL A 7 -29.77 32.93 40.02
CA VAL A 7 -28.33 32.99 39.75
C VAL A 7 -27.62 31.75 40.30
N ASN A 8 -27.99 31.31 41.51
CA ASN A 8 -27.38 30.14 42.15
C ASN A 8 -27.73 28.82 41.40
N ASN A 9 -28.90 28.75 40.78
CA ASN A 9 -29.32 27.59 39.97
C ASN A 9 -28.59 27.55 38.60
N GLU A 10 -28.32 28.70 38.01
CA GLU A 10 -27.57 28.80 36.75
C GLU A 10 -26.09 28.45 36.94
N ASP A 11 -25.47 28.91 38.01
CA ASP A 11 -24.09 28.57 38.37
C ASP A 11 -23.92 27.06 38.65
N GLN A 12 -24.87 26.43 39.32
CA GLN A 12 -24.87 24.98 39.57
C GLN A 12 -25.03 24.18 38.27
N TYR A 13 -25.88 24.66 37.35
CA TYR A 13 -26.06 24.04 36.07
C TYR A 13 -24.79 24.13 35.22
N ILE A 14 -24.14 25.30 35.18
CA ILE A 14 -22.87 25.51 34.46
C ILE A 14 -21.77 24.65 35.09
N ALA A 15 -21.69 24.49 36.38
CA ALA A 15 -20.72 23.64 37.03
C ALA A 15 -20.91 22.16 36.66
N ALA A 16 -22.17 21.67 36.66
CA ALA A 16 -22.48 20.30 36.23
C ALA A 16 -22.15 20.03 34.76
N LEU A 17 -22.41 21.02 33.86
CA LEU A 17 -22.05 20.92 32.44
C LEU A 17 -20.52 20.85 32.24
N ASN A 18 -19.78 21.65 33.00
CA ASN A 18 -18.32 21.67 32.94
C ASN A 18 -17.73 20.34 33.45
N GLU A 19 -18.32 19.73 34.49
CA GLU A 19 -17.92 18.42 34.97
C GLU A 19 -18.16 17.32 33.92
N GLN A 20 -19.33 17.30 33.29
CA GLN A 20 -19.63 16.38 32.18
C GLN A 20 -18.69 16.57 30.98
N LEU A 21 -18.37 17.81 30.64
CA LEU A 21 -17.40 18.12 29.58
C LEU A 21 -15.99 17.62 29.93
N ALA A 22 -15.59 17.71 31.21
CA ALA A 22 -14.29 17.20 31.66
C ALA A 22 -14.24 15.66 31.57
N GLU A 23 -15.30 14.98 32.00
CA GLU A 23 -15.42 13.52 31.88
C GLU A 23 -15.36 13.05 30.42
N ILE A 24 -16.10 13.70 29.52
CA ILE A 24 -16.08 13.39 28.08
C ILE A 24 -14.67 13.57 27.50
N LYS A 25 -13.94 14.61 27.91
CA LYS A 25 -12.56 14.84 27.46
C LYS A 25 -11.61 13.74 27.96
N ILE A 26 -11.78 13.29 29.21
CA ILE A 26 -10.97 12.20 29.79
C ILE A 26 -11.25 10.89 29.05
N LEU A 27 -12.52 10.56 28.82
CA LEU A 27 -12.92 9.36 28.09
C LEU A 27 -12.37 9.35 26.66
N LYS A 28 -12.49 10.46 25.93
CA LYS A 28 -11.90 10.59 24.59
C LYS A 28 -10.38 10.43 24.57
N ALA A 29 -9.69 11.00 25.55
CA ALA A 29 -8.24 10.87 25.65
C ALA A 29 -7.81 9.44 25.99
N GLN A 30 -8.62 8.69 26.74
CA GLN A 30 -8.40 7.27 27.02
C GLN A 30 -8.64 6.41 25.76
N GLU A 31 -9.76 6.63 25.06
CA GLU A 31 -10.04 5.99 23.77
C GLU A 31 -8.93 6.21 22.74
N GLU A 32 -8.45 7.44 22.58
CA GLU A 32 -7.35 7.75 21.67
C GLU A 32 -6.06 7.00 22.05
N LYS A 33 -5.80 6.87 23.34
CA LYS A 33 -4.63 6.16 23.87
C LYS A 33 -4.72 4.65 23.62
N GLU A 34 -5.89 4.06 23.83
CA GLU A 34 -6.15 2.64 23.55
C GLU A 34 -6.08 2.33 22.06
N ILE A 35 -6.64 3.19 21.21
CA ILE A 35 -6.53 3.08 19.76
C ILE A 35 -5.05 3.13 19.34
N GLN A 36 -4.27 4.04 19.92
CA GLN A 36 -2.86 4.19 19.61
C GLN A 36 -2.02 2.97 20.04
N GLN A 37 -2.34 2.37 21.20
CA GLN A 37 -1.73 1.14 21.69
C GLN A 37 -2.16 -0.10 20.90
N SER A 38 -3.31 -0.06 20.25
CA SER A 38 -3.80 -1.15 19.39
C SER A 38 -3.07 -1.25 18.05
N ILE A 39 -2.43 -0.17 17.59
CA ILE A 39 -1.70 -0.16 16.30
C ILE A 39 -0.40 -0.94 16.45
N PRO A 40 -0.17 -1.99 15.65
CA PRO A 40 1.05 -2.77 15.75
C PRO A 40 2.29 -1.98 15.30
N ASN A 41 3.42 -2.23 15.95
CA ASN A 41 4.67 -1.53 15.64
C ASN A 41 5.12 -1.69 14.18
N TRP A 42 4.93 -2.88 13.59
CA TRP A 42 5.25 -3.15 12.19
C TRP A 42 4.36 -2.35 11.22
N PHE A 43 3.15 -1.97 11.65
CA PHE A 43 2.27 -1.11 10.85
C PHE A 43 2.74 0.35 10.85
N ILE A 44 3.27 0.83 11.99
CA ILE A 44 3.85 2.18 12.10
C ILE A 44 5.19 2.22 11.37
N LYS A 45 6.06 1.23 11.62
CA LYS A 45 7.39 1.09 11.05
C LYS A 45 7.39 -0.08 10.07
N VAL A 46 6.88 0.15 8.86
CA VAL A 46 6.90 -0.86 7.80
C VAL A 46 8.34 -1.28 7.52
N PRO A 47 8.63 -2.60 7.42
CA PRO A 47 9.95 -3.08 7.03
C PRO A 47 10.42 -2.41 5.75
N ARG A 48 11.70 -2.04 5.71
CA ARG A 48 12.27 -1.49 4.48
C ARG A 48 12.38 -2.62 3.47
N GLY A 49 11.70 -2.45 2.34
CA GLY A 49 11.93 -3.29 1.18
C GLY A 49 13.35 -3.11 0.64
N ASN A 50 13.74 -4.03 -0.21
CA ASN A 50 15.02 -4.02 -0.96
C ASN A 50 14.77 -4.27 -2.44
N GLU A 51 15.79 -4.59 -3.20
CA GLU A 51 15.64 -4.90 -4.64
C GLU A 51 14.89 -6.22 -4.90
N LYS A 52 14.78 -7.10 -3.92
CA LYS A 52 14.13 -8.42 -4.03
C LYS A 52 12.72 -8.45 -3.47
N THR A 53 12.45 -7.65 -2.43
CA THR A 53 11.22 -7.74 -1.64
C THR A 53 10.61 -6.37 -1.41
N MET A 54 9.31 -6.25 -1.59
CA MET A 54 8.52 -5.06 -1.31
C MET A 54 7.51 -5.35 -0.20
N TYR A 55 7.37 -4.41 0.74
CA TYR A 55 6.37 -4.46 1.80
C TYR A 55 5.34 -3.36 1.61
N VAL A 56 4.08 -3.71 1.80
CA VAL A 56 2.95 -2.78 1.78
C VAL A 56 1.99 -3.08 2.92
N ARG A 57 1.31 -2.06 3.39
CA ARG A 57 0.36 -2.19 4.49
C ARG A 57 -1.04 -1.74 4.10
N GLY A 58 -2.04 -2.32 4.78
CA GLY A 58 -3.43 -1.89 4.64
C GLY A 58 -4.15 -1.98 5.96
N THR A 59 -5.14 -1.13 6.14
CA THR A 59 -6.05 -1.17 7.29
C THR A 59 -7.46 -0.80 6.84
N ALA A 60 -8.44 -1.36 7.54
CA ALA A 60 -9.85 -1.03 7.34
C ALA A 60 -10.62 -1.24 8.64
N VAL A 61 -11.74 -0.53 8.77
CA VAL A 61 -12.73 -0.72 9.83
C VAL A 61 -14.06 -1.08 9.19
N VAL A 62 -14.63 -2.21 9.56
CA VAL A 62 -15.90 -2.73 9.02
C VAL A 62 -16.67 -3.48 10.12
N ASP A 63 -17.97 -3.64 9.94
CA ASP A 63 -18.87 -4.26 10.93
C ASP A 63 -18.61 -5.76 11.16
N THR A 64 -17.97 -6.44 10.20
CA THR A 64 -17.63 -7.87 10.32
C THR A 64 -16.12 -8.08 10.31
N LEU A 65 -15.66 -9.08 11.05
CA LEU A 65 -14.25 -9.45 11.11
C LEU A 65 -13.69 -9.79 9.71
N GLN A 66 -14.37 -10.67 8.96
CA GLN A 66 -13.93 -11.06 7.63
C GLN A 66 -13.90 -9.85 6.67
N GLY A 67 -14.95 -9.02 6.69
CA GLY A 67 -15.01 -7.80 5.86
C GLY A 67 -13.87 -6.82 6.18
N SER A 68 -13.44 -6.72 7.44
CA SER A 68 -12.32 -5.85 7.82
C SER A 68 -10.98 -6.39 7.31
N ILE A 69 -10.77 -7.72 7.32
CA ILE A 69 -9.59 -8.39 6.77
C ILE A 69 -9.52 -8.17 5.26
N ASP A 70 -10.62 -8.46 4.55
CA ASP A 70 -10.69 -8.33 3.09
C ASP A 70 -10.48 -6.88 2.65
N SER A 71 -11.09 -5.93 3.34
CA SER A 71 -10.93 -4.50 3.04
C SER A 71 -9.52 -3.99 3.33
N ALA A 72 -8.89 -4.43 4.41
CA ALA A 72 -7.51 -4.11 4.74
C ALA A 72 -6.52 -4.71 3.72
N THR A 73 -6.74 -5.97 3.32
CA THR A 73 -5.96 -6.62 2.27
C THR A 73 -6.09 -5.88 0.94
N ASN A 74 -7.30 -5.52 0.53
CA ASN A 74 -7.54 -4.74 -0.68
C ASN A 74 -6.88 -3.34 -0.61
N ALA A 75 -6.82 -2.73 0.57
CA ALA A 75 -6.10 -1.46 0.76
C ALA A 75 -4.58 -1.65 0.54
N ALA A 76 -3.99 -2.72 1.10
CA ALA A 76 -2.59 -3.06 0.88
C ALA A 76 -2.29 -3.39 -0.59
N LEU A 77 -3.16 -4.14 -1.28
CA LEU A 77 -3.00 -4.46 -2.71
C LEU A 77 -3.06 -3.22 -3.61
N ARG A 78 -3.90 -2.24 -3.29
CA ARG A 78 -3.89 -0.95 -4.00
C ARG A 78 -2.57 -0.19 -3.80
N GLU A 79 -2.00 -0.22 -2.60
CA GLU A 79 -0.68 0.36 -2.35
C GLU A 79 0.42 -0.39 -3.10
N LEU A 80 0.36 -1.73 -3.12
CA LEU A 80 1.27 -2.57 -3.88
C LEU A 80 1.24 -2.20 -5.36
N GLY A 81 0.06 -2.16 -5.98
CA GLY A 81 -0.09 -1.81 -7.39
C GLY A 81 0.55 -0.47 -7.74
N LYS A 82 0.32 0.58 -6.94
CA LYS A 82 0.94 1.91 -7.13
C LYS A 82 2.48 1.86 -7.05
N LYS A 83 3.02 1.14 -6.07
CA LYS A 83 4.48 1.02 -5.91
C LYS A 83 5.11 0.23 -7.05
N LEU A 84 4.48 -0.87 -7.49
CA LEU A 84 4.94 -1.67 -8.60
C LEU A 84 4.91 -0.89 -9.92
N GLU A 85 3.83 -0.14 -10.18
CA GLU A 85 3.70 0.71 -11.35
C GLU A 85 4.80 1.80 -11.38
N THR A 86 5.01 2.48 -10.26
CA THR A 86 6.08 3.48 -10.15
C THR A 86 7.46 2.86 -10.44
N ARG A 87 7.72 1.68 -9.89
CA ARG A 87 9.00 0.99 -10.07
C ARG A 87 9.21 0.54 -11.52
N LEU A 88 8.20 -0.09 -12.14
CA LEU A 88 8.28 -0.46 -13.56
C LEU A 88 8.47 0.74 -14.48
N ASN A 89 7.71 1.81 -14.26
CA ASN A 89 7.84 3.02 -15.07
C ASN A 89 9.24 3.65 -14.97
N SER A 90 9.87 3.59 -13.79
CA SER A 90 11.27 4.00 -13.64
C SER A 90 12.21 3.12 -14.46
N LYS A 91 12.07 1.79 -14.39
CA LYS A 91 12.88 0.85 -15.17
C LYS A 91 12.65 0.98 -16.67
N ILE A 92 11.41 1.21 -17.10
CA ILE A 92 11.07 1.48 -18.52
C ILE A 92 11.80 2.72 -19.03
N ASN A 93 11.69 3.84 -18.32
CA ASN A 93 12.34 5.09 -18.71
C ASN A 93 13.86 4.92 -18.82
N GLU A 94 14.47 4.21 -17.89
CA GLU A 94 15.90 3.95 -17.88
C GLU A 94 16.29 3.04 -19.06
N THR A 95 15.57 1.95 -19.31
CA THR A 95 15.80 1.02 -20.43
C THR A 95 15.69 1.74 -21.78
N VAL A 96 14.62 2.50 -22.00
CA VAL A 96 14.40 3.24 -23.25
C VAL A 96 15.49 4.29 -23.48
N ARG A 97 15.94 4.97 -22.40
CA ARG A 97 17.06 5.92 -22.45
C ARG A 97 18.38 5.23 -22.83
N GLN A 98 18.71 4.11 -22.21
CA GLN A 98 19.93 3.34 -22.46
C GLN A 98 19.94 2.74 -23.88
N ALA A 99 18.77 2.35 -24.40
CA ALA A 99 18.63 1.84 -25.77
C ALA A 99 18.75 2.95 -26.84
N GLY A 100 18.89 4.22 -26.44
CA GLY A 100 18.92 5.35 -27.40
C GLY A 100 17.55 5.66 -28.01
N MET A 101 16.46 5.16 -27.43
CA MET A 101 15.09 5.27 -27.94
C MET A 101 14.25 6.29 -27.15
N GLY A 102 14.88 7.29 -26.51
CA GLY A 102 14.20 8.25 -25.64
C GLY A 102 13.10 9.05 -26.34
N GLU A 103 13.20 9.23 -27.65
CA GLU A 103 12.23 9.92 -28.51
C GLU A 103 11.25 8.96 -29.22
N ASP A 104 11.44 7.64 -29.09
CA ASP A 104 10.53 6.65 -29.66
C ASP A 104 9.25 6.51 -28.83
N ILE A 105 8.27 7.33 -29.19
CA ILE A 105 6.96 7.39 -28.52
C ILE A 105 6.23 6.04 -28.60
N VAL A 106 6.39 5.30 -29.70
CA VAL A 106 5.69 4.03 -29.93
C VAL A 106 6.22 2.96 -28.97
N THR A 107 7.53 2.77 -28.94
CA THR A 107 8.18 1.82 -28.00
C THR A 107 7.85 2.15 -26.54
N LYS A 108 7.95 3.42 -26.15
CA LYS A 108 7.66 3.85 -24.78
C LYS A 108 6.19 3.65 -24.40
N SER A 109 5.27 4.00 -25.30
CA SER A 109 3.83 3.85 -25.07
C SER A 109 3.45 2.38 -24.92
N GLU A 110 4.01 1.51 -25.74
CA GLU A 110 3.75 0.07 -25.67
C GLU A 110 4.31 -0.56 -24.39
N MET A 111 5.53 -0.20 -23.98
CA MET A 111 6.10 -0.66 -22.72
C MET A 111 5.26 -0.20 -21.50
N ASN A 112 4.76 1.03 -21.50
CA ASN A 112 3.87 1.53 -20.46
C ASN A 112 2.52 0.79 -20.44
N ARG A 113 1.96 0.46 -21.63
CA ARG A 113 0.76 -0.35 -21.74
C ARG A 113 0.96 -1.75 -21.16
N ILE A 114 2.06 -2.38 -21.49
CA ILE A 114 2.46 -3.69 -20.94
C ILE A 114 2.63 -3.60 -19.44
N SER A 115 3.30 -2.58 -18.91
CA SER A 115 3.47 -2.34 -17.49
C SER A 115 2.12 -2.30 -16.77
N SER A 116 1.17 -1.52 -17.26
CA SER A 116 -0.15 -1.38 -16.65
C SER A 116 -0.94 -2.70 -16.63
N ILE A 117 -0.81 -3.54 -17.67
CA ILE A 117 -1.44 -4.86 -17.72
C ILE A 117 -0.79 -5.79 -16.69
N VAL A 118 0.53 -5.86 -16.68
CA VAL A 118 1.30 -6.73 -15.78
C VAL A 118 1.03 -6.37 -14.31
N VAL A 119 1.03 -5.09 -13.96
CA VAL A 119 0.72 -4.64 -12.59
C VAL A 119 -0.66 -5.13 -12.15
N LYS A 120 -1.67 -5.03 -13.00
CA LYS A 120 -3.03 -5.51 -12.68
C LYS A 120 -3.07 -7.02 -12.48
N GLU A 121 -2.36 -7.79 -13.30
CA GLU A 121 -2.32 -9.24 -13.22
C GLU A 121 -1.61 -9.74 -11.95
N VAL A 122 -0.45 -9.17 -11.63
CA VAL A 122 0.36 -9.63 -10.48
C VAL A 122 -0.13 -9.10 -9.13
N THR A 123 -0.88 -8.00 -9.09
CA THR A 123 -1.46 -7.52 -7.83
C THR A 123 -2.53 -8.45 -7.26
N ILE A 124 -3.07 -9.35 -8.07
CA ILE A 124 -4.09 -10.32 -7.65
C ILE A 124 -3.46 -11.58 -7.03
N SER A 125 -2.18 -11.84 -7.30
CA SER A 125 -1.50 -13.06 -6.89
C SER A 125 -0.02 -12.81 -6.58
N GLY A 126 0.61 -13.77 -5.91
CA GLY A 126 2.06 -13.75 -5.66
C GLY A 126 2.50 -12.91 -4.46
N TYR A 127 1.58 -12.38 -3.67
CA TYR A 127 1.87 -11.79 -2.37
C TYR A 127 1.68 -12.80 -1.25
N GLU A 128 2.36 -12.55 -0.13
CA GLU A 128 2.17 -13.27 1.11
C GLU A 128 1.75 -12.31 2.22
N VAL A 129 0.91 -12.78 3.14
CA VAL A 129 0.57 -12.03 4.36
C VAL A 129 1.71 -12.25 5.35
N SER A 130 2.55 -11.25 5.52
CA SER A 130 3.69 -11.31 6.44
C SER A 130 3.25 -11.11 7.89
N GLU A 131 2.35 -10.15 8.12
CA GLU A 131 1.82 -9.85 9.44
C GLU A 131 0.34 -9.47 9.36
N SER A 132 -0.42 -9.83 10.39
CA SER A 132 -1.82 -9.43 10.55
C SER A 132 -2.18 -9.19 12.01
N LYS A 133 -3.02 -8.19 12.26
CA LYS A 133 -3.62 -7.96 13.59
C LYS A 133 -5.05 -7.47 13.42
N MET A 134 -5.96 -8.03 14.20
CA MET A 134 -7.36 -7.65 14.26
C MET A 134 -7.69 -7.17 15.66
N VAL A 135 -8.53 -6.13 15.74
CA VAL A 135 -9.00 -5.54 17.00
C VAL A 135 -10.51 -5.30 16.87
N GLN A 136 -11.28 -5.73 17.86
CA GLN A 136 -12.67 -5.33 17.98
C GLN A 136 -12.70 -3.96 18.68
N LEU A 137 -13.44 -3.02 18.12
CA LEU A 137 -13.67 -1.69 18.66
C LEU A 137 -14.85 -1.70 19.62
N ASP A 138 -14.94 -0.69 20.49
CA ASP A 138 -15.99 -0.58 21.51
C ASP A 138 -17.40 -0.46 20.92
N ASP A 139 -17.50 0.05 19.69
CA ASP A 139 -18.74 0.12 18.91
C ASP A 139 -19.14 -1.20 18.23
N GLY A 140 -18.37 -2.28 18.48
CA GLY A 140 -18.62 -3.63 17.94
C GLY A 140 -18.02 -3.87 16.55
N ARG A 141 -17.49 -2.86 15.87
CA ARG A 141 -16.82 -3.01 14.59
C ARG A 141 -15.43 -3.64 14.75
N TYR A 142 -14.86 -4.09 13.64
CA TYR A 142 -13.54 -4.70 13.60
C TYR A 142 -12.57 -3.85 12.79
N ARG A 143 -11.39 -3.63 13.36
CA ARG A 143 -10.25 -3.03 12.67
C ARG A 143 -9.23 -4.11 12.36
N SER A 144 -8.83 -4.22 11.10
CA SER A 144 -7.75 -5.08 10.66
C SER A 144 -6.56 -4.28 10.18
N PHE A 145 -5.36 -4.77 10.54
CA PHE A 145 -4.07 -4.31 10.05
C PHE A 145 -3.42 -5.47 9.30
N ILE A 146 -2.98 -5.25 8.07
CA ILE A 146 -2.37 -6.26 7.21
C ILE A 146 -1.03 -5.71 6.71
N LEU A 147 0.00 -6.54 6.75
CA LEU A 147 1.28 -6.33 6.07
C LEU A 147 1.44 -7.41 5.01
N LEU A 148 1.61 -6.99 3.77
CA LEU A 148 1.91 -7.88 2.66
C LEU A 148 3.38 -7.79 2.30
N GLU A 149 3.94 -8.95 1.97
CA GLU A 149 5.25 -9.12 1.37
C GLU A 149 5.09 -9.55 -0.09
N TYR A 150 5.87 -8.94 -0.99
CA TYR A 150 5.82 -9.24 -2.41
C TYR A 150 7.23 -9.41 -2.99
N PRO A 151 7.55 -10.56 -3.61
CA PRO A 151 8.82 -10.79 -4.30
C PRO A 151 8.84 -10.08 -5.66
N ILE A 152 9.68 -9.05 -5.79
CA ILE A 152 9.72 -8.14 -6.95
C ILE A 152 10.08 -8.86 -8.25
N ALA A 153 10.86 -9.93 -8.18
CA ALA A 153 11.24 -10.71 -9.36
C ALA A 153 10.03 -11.22 -10.17
N GLN A 154 8.89 -11.45 -9.51
CA GLN A 154 7.67 -11.91 -10.20
C GLN A 154 7.15 -10.88 -11.22
N ILE A 155 7.12 -9.59 -10.85
CA ILE A 155 6.66 -8.56 -11.78
C ILE A 155 7.67 -8.36 -12.92
N TYR A 156 8.96 -8.45 -12.65
CA TYR A 156 9.98 -8.35 -13.69
C TYR A 156 9.88 -9.50 -14.68
N LYS A 157 9.70 -10.73 -14.20
CA LYS A 157 9.47 -11.90 -15.06
C LYS A 157 8.23 -11.75 -15.93
N ALA A 158 7.11 -11.34 -15.37
CA ALA A 158 5.88 -11.11 -16.13
C ALA A 158 6.05 -9.99 -17.15
N PHE A 159 6.76 -8.92 -16.80
CA PHE A 159 7.02 -7.80 -17.70
C PHE A 159 7.92 -8.17 -18.87
N ILE A 160 9.06 -8.84 -18.63
CA ILE A 160 9.98 -9.28 -19.67
C ILE A 160 9.28 -10.25 -20.64
N ASN A 161 8.57 -11.25 -20.12
CA ASN A 161 7.83 -12.20 -20.96
C ASN A 161 6.83 -11.50 -21.89
N ARG A 162 6.17 -10.45 -21.41
CA ARG A 162 5.23 -9.68 -22.23
C ARG A 162 5.92 -8.83 -23.29
N ILE A 163 7.05 -8.21 -22.96
CA ILE A 163 7.87 -7.46 -23.93
C ILE A 163 8.34 -8.37 -25.06
N GLU A 164 8.83 -9.55 -24.76
CA GLU A 164 9.32 -10.51 -25.75
C GLU A 164 8.22 -11.03 -26.68
N GLN A 165 6.99 -11.08 -26.22
CA GLN A 165 5.83 -11.54 -26.99
C GLN A 165 5.09 -10.41 -27.71
N ALA A 166 5.44 -9.15 -27.47
CA ALA A 166 4.76 -8.00 -28.06
C ALA A 166 5.16 -7.78 -29.50
N PRO A 167 4.24 -7.94 -30.48
CA PRO A 167 4.57 -7.75 -31.91
C PRO A 167 5.06 -6.34 -32.21
N GLU A 168 4.54 -5.35 -31.51
CA GLU A 168 4.84 -3.92 -31.67
C GLU A 168 6.28 -3.59 -31.24
N LEU A 169 6.87 -4.39 -30.34
CA LEU A 169 8.24 -4.23 -29.88
C LEU A 169 9.26 -5.08 -30.59
N LYS A 170 8.85 -5.90 -31.59
CA LYS A 170 9.69 -6.89 -32.23
C LYS A 170 10.98 -6.29 -32.82
N SER A 171 10.92 -5.09 -33.38
CA SER A 171 12.10 -4.39 -33.95
C SER A 171 13.00 -3.78 -32.87
N SER A 172 12.47 -3.48 -31.68
CA SER A 172 13.15 -2.79 -30.58
C SER A 172 13.69 -3.75 -29.52
N VAL A 173 13.14 -4.98 -29.44
CA VAL A 173 13.45 -5.95 -28.37
C VAL A 173 14.94 -6.20 -28.21
N THR A 174 15.68 -6.36 -29.27
CA THR A 174 17.13 -6.61 -29.19
C THR A 174 17.87 -5.47 -28.53
N ALA A 175 17.60 -4.23 -28.95
CA ALA A 175 18.22 -3.06 -28.36
C ALA A 175 17.80 -2.83 -26.89
N LEU A 176 16.55 -3.16 -26.55
CA LEU A 176 16.08 -3.10 -25.15
C LEU A 176 16.82 -4.14 -24.28
N LYS A 177 17.00 -5.36 -24.78
CA LYS A 177 17.72 -6.45 -24.09
C LYS A 177 19.20 -6.17 -23.88
N ASP A 178 19.82 -5.41 -24.76
CA ASP A 178 21.23 -5.04 -24.66
C ASP A 178 21.51 -4.00 -23.57
N THR A 179 20.47 -3.37 -23.04
CA THR A 179 20.62 -2.37 -21.96
C THR A 179 21.05 -2.99 -20.65
N GLU A 180 21.77 -2.22 -19.85
CA GLU A 180 22.22 -2.61 -18.51
C GLU A 180 21.04 -2.86 -17.59
N THR A 181 20.03 -1.97 -17.62
CA THR A 181 18.80 -2.10 -16.85
C THR A 181 18.05 -3.40 -17.16
N PHE A 182 17.94 -3.79 -18.42
CA PHE A 182 17.24 -5.03 -18.78
C PHE A 182 17.98 -6.27 -18.26
N LYS A 183 19.30 -6.30 -18.40
CA LYS A 183 20.16 -7.37 -17.86
C LYS A 183 20.07 -7.46 -16.33
N GLU A 184 19.97 -6.33 -15.66
CA GLU A 184 19.73 -6.28 -14.21
C GLU A 184 18.39 -6.94 -13.83
N LEU A 185 17.31 -6.68 -14.57
CA LEU A 185 16.02 -7.33 -14.33
C LEU A 185 16.10 -8.86 -14.55
N GLU A 186 16.79 -9.32 -15.59
CA GLU A 186 17.02 -10.75 -15.83
C GLU A 186 17.83 -11.40 -14.70
N SER A 187 18.84 -10.71 -14.16
CA SER A 187 19.62 -11.18 -13.01
C SER A 187 18.75 -11.37 -11.76
N TYR A 188 17.87 -10.42 -11.44
CA TYR A 188 16.94 -10.57 -10.32
C TYR A 188 15.98 -11.75 -10.48
N ILE A 189 15.52 -12.02 -11.69
CA ILE A 189 14.67 -13.17 -11.99
C ILE A 189 15.45 -14.48 -11.79
N SER A 190 16.67 -14.55 -12.32
CA SER A 190 17.54 -15.71 -12.21
C SER A 190 17.84 -16.07 -10.74
N GLU A 191 18.20 -15.07 -9.93
CA GLU A 191 18.43 -15.25 -8.51
C GLU A 191 17.18 -15.73 -7.75
N PHE A 192 16.00 -15.30 -8.15
CA PHE A 192 14.73 -15.70 -7.55
C PHE A 192 14.33 -17.12 -7.91
N THR A 193 14.59 -17.55 -9.15
CA THR A 193 14.24 -18.89 -9.62
C THR A 193 15.24 -19.98 -9.23
N GLY A 194 16.37 -19.58 -8.65
CA GLY A 194 17.44 -20.52 -8.24
C GLY A 194 18.17 -21.16 -9.41
N ALA A 195 18.14 -20.50 -10.57
CA ALA A 195 18.80 -20.94 -11.80
C ALA A 195 20.18 -20.31 -11.95
#